data_908749b8aafc4320efe0e15d3288cd93
#
_entry.id   908749b8aafc4320efe0e15d3288cd93
#
_cell.length_a   1.000
_cell.length_b   1.000
_cell.length_c   1.000
_cell.angle_alpha   90.00
_cell.angle_beta   90.00
_cell.angle_gamma   90.00
#
_symmetry.space_group_name_H-M   'P 1'
#
loop_
_entity.id
_entity.type
_entity.pdbx_description
1 polymer ?
#
loop_
_entity_poly.entity_id
_entity_poly.type
_entity_poly.pdbx_seq_one_letter_code
_entity_poly.pdbx_strand_id
1 'polypeptide(L)' 'PKIESSNLSEVGDENLAKINLSRSLIEMDQKPEAKKLLTEVIKSNGLSEENTVIANSLLEQISNAK' A
#
# COMPACT_ATOMS: atom_id res chain seq x y z
N PRO A 1 -26.69 -5.46 -3.62
CA PRO A 1 -25.89 -4.83 -2.58
C PRO A 1 -24.49 -5.38 -2.48
N LYS A 2 -24.39 -6.68 -2.43
CA LYS A 2 -23.08 -7.25 -2.35
C LYS A 2 -22.24 -6.99 -3.56
N ILE A 3 -22.89 -6.97 -4.70
CA ILE A 3 -22.17 -6.75 -5.93
C ILE A 3 -21.54 -5.38 -5.93
N GLU A 4 -22.29 -4.41 -5.48
CA GLU A 4 -21.77 -3.06 -5.46
C GLU A 4 -20.63 -2.93 -4.50
N SER A 5 -20.77 -3.57 -3.36
CA SER A 5 -19.69 -3.56 -2.39
C SER A 5 -18.45 -4.17 -2.98
N SER A 6 -18.64 -5.23 -3.73
CA SER A 6 -17.49 -5.90 -4.34
C SER A 6 -16.75 -4.98 -5.27
N ASN A 7 -17.50 -4.25 -6.08
CA ASN A 7 -16.85 -3.36 -7.04
C ASN A 7 -16.05 -2.28 -6.34
N LEU A 8 -16.65 -1.70 -5.33
CA LEU A 8 -15.95 -0.68 -4.58
C LEU A 8 -14.75 -1.26 -3.86
N SER A 9 -14.94 -2.46 -3.30
CA SER A 9 -13.87 -3.11 -2.60
C SER A 9 -12.70 -3.41 -3.50
N GLU A 10 -13.00 -3.73 -4.74
CA GLU A 10 -11.93 -4.10 -5.67
C GLU A 10 -10.89 -3.01 -5.78
N VAL A 11 -11.34 -1.78 -5.98
CA VAL A 11 -10.40 -0.69 -6.12
C VAL A 11 -9.67 -0.44 -4.82
N GLY A 12 -10.41 -0.37 -3.73
CA GLY A 12 -9.81 -0.14 -2.44
C GLY A 12 -8.94 -1.30 -2.00
N ASP A 13 -9.42 -2.52 -2.30
CA ASP A 13 -8.69 -3.72 -1.88
C ASP A 13 -7.35 -3.84 -2.57
N GLU A 14 -7.29 -3.43 -3.81
CA GLU A 14 -6.05 -3.52 -4.54
C GLU A 14 -4.96 -2.72 -3.87
N ASN A 15 -5.26 -1.48 -3.57
CA ASN A 15 -4.29 -0.62 -2.92
C ASN A 15 -3.98 -1.11 -1.52
N LEU A 16 -5.01 -1.49 -0.80
CA LEU A 16 -4.82 -1.98 0.56
C LEU A 16 -4.00 -3.26 0.56
N ALA A 17 -4.26 -4.13 -0.39
CA ALA A 17 -3.50 -5.37 -0.48
C ALA A 17 -2.03 -5.09 -0.73
N LYS A 18 -1.75 -4.13 -1.59
CA LYS A 18 -0.36 -3.78 -1.86
C LYS A 18 0.31 -3.18 -0.64
N ILE A 19 -0.43 -2.36 0.08
CA ILE A 19 0.12 -1.77 1.30
C ILE A 19 0.41 -2.86 2.32
N ASN A 20 -0.51 -3.79 2.49
CA ASN A 20 -0.30 -4.88 3.43
C ASN A 20 0.86 -5.76 3.01
N LEU A 21 0.97 -6.01 1.72
CA LEU A 21 2.09 -6.79 1.22
C LEU A 21 3.41 -6.06 1.47
N SER A 22 3.40 -4.75 1.30
CA SER A 22 4.61 -3.97 1.56
C SER A 22 5.04 -4.11 3.01
N ARG A 23 4.08 -4.10 3.91
CA ARG A 23 4.40 -4.24 5.32
C ARG A 23 5.04 -5.60 5.59
N SER A 24 4.49 -6.64 4.97
CA SER A 24 5.08 -7.96 5.12
C SER A 24 6.49 -8.00 4.56
N LEU A 25 6.67 -7.36 3.42
CA LEU A 25 7.99 -7.32 2.81
C LEU A 25 9.00 -6.61 3.70
N ILE A 26 8.56 -5.54 4.35
CA ILE A 26 9.44 -4.83 5.27
C ILE A 26 9.84 -5.75 6.41
N GLU A 27 8.88 -6.50 6.92
CA GLU A 27 9.16 -7.42 8.02
C GLU A 27 10.11 -8.52 7.58
N MET A 28 10.05 -8.90 6.32
CA MET A 28 10.93 -9.93 5.78
C MET A 28 12.26 -9.36 5.29
N ASP A 29 12.48 -8.09 5.56
CA ASP A 29 13.72 -7.44 5.14
C ASP A 29 13.82 -7.32 3.63
N GLN A 30 12.69 -7.21 2.97
CA GLN A 30 12.64 -7.02 1.53
C GLN A 30 12.27 -5.57 1.24
N LYS A 31 13.04 -4.66 1.77
CA LYS A 31 12.71 -3.25 1.70
C LYS A 31 12.63 -2.69 0.28
N PRO A 32 13.57 -3.05 -0.61
CA PRO A 32 13.49 -2.50 -1.98
C PRO A 32 12.19 -2.86 -2.67
N GLU A 33 11.71 -4.08 -2.48
CA GLU A 33 10.46 -4.49 -3.11
C GLU A 33 9.28 -3.78 -2.48
N ALA A 34 9.32 -3.61 -1.16
CA ALA A 34 8.26 -2.87 -0.49
C ALA A 34 8.20 -1.44 -1.01
N LYS A 35 9.35 -0.84 -1.21
CA LYS A 35 9.40 0.52 -1.72
C LYS A 35 8.75 0.60 -3.09
N LYS A 36 9.01 -0.37 -3.93
CA LYS A 36 8.41 -0.41 -5.26
C LYS A 36 6.90 -0.43 -5.17
N LEU A 37 6.38 -1.32 -4.35
CA LEU A 37 4.94 -1.44 -4.20
C LEU A 37 4.34 -0.16 -3.68
N LEU A 38 4.95 0.42 -2.67
CA LEU A 38 4.41 1.64 -2.09
C LEU A 38 4.43 2.78 -3.09
N THR A 39 5.48 2.86 -3.88
CA THR A 39 5.55 3.89 -4.90
C THR A 39 4.42 3.71 -5.91
N GLU A 40 4.15 2.49 -6.28
CA GLU A 40 3.05 2.22 -7.21
C GLU A 40 1.73 2.63 -6.62
N VAL A 41 1.53 2.33 -5.34
CA VAL A 41 0.28 2.68 -4.69
C VAL A 41 0.09 4.18 -4.66
N ILE A 42 1.14 4.91 -4.33
CA ILE A 42 1.05 6.35 -4.24
C ILE A 42 0.76 6.97 -5.59
N LYS A 43 1.30 6.39 -6.65
CA LYS A 43 1.09 6.91 -7.98
C LYS A 43 -0.28 6.60 -8.53
N SER A 44 -0.96 5.61 -7.96
CA SER A 44 -2.24 5.23 -8.48
C SER A 44 -3.28 6.28 -8.13
N ASN A 45 -4.24 6.46 -9.02
CA ASN A 45 -5.35 7.35 -8.77
C ASN A 45 -6.35 6.64 -7.89
N GLY A 46 -7.06 7.38 -7.08
CA GLY A 46 -8.09 6.77 -6.27
C GLY A 46 -7.61 6.27 -4.92
N LEU A 47 -6.38 6.57 -4.58
CA LEU A 47 -5.88 6.21 -3.26
C LEU A 47 -6.52 7.13 -2.23
N SER A 48 -7.04 6.53 -1.17
CA SER A 48 -7.68 7.33 -0.12
C SER A 48 -6.61 8.06 0.68
N GLU A 49 -7.06 9.10 1.38
CA GLU A 49 -6.13 9.85 2.23
C GLU A 49 -5.50 8.96 3.28
N GLU A 50 -6.31 8.10 3.86
CA GLU A 50 -5.82 7.19 4.89
C GLU A 50 -4.72 6.31 4.34
N ASN A 51 -4.97 5.72 3.19
CA ASN A 51 -3.99 4.83 2.60
C ASN A 51 -2.75 5.58 2.17
N THR A 52 -2.93 6.82 1.73
CA THR A 52 -1.78 7.64 1.35
C THR A 52 -0.88 7.87 2.57
N VAL A 53 -1.47 8.18 3.70
CA VAL A 53 -0.70 8.41 4.92
C VAL A 53 0.04 7.13 5.32
N ILE A 54 -0.64 6.01 5.26
CA ILE A 54 -0.02 4.75 5.62
C ILE A 54 1.15 4.44 4.69
N ALA A 55 0.93 4.62 3.40
CA ALA A 55 1.99 4.35 2.44
C ALA A 55 3.20 5.24 2.67
N ASN A 56 2.96 6.50 2.93
CA ASN A 56 4.06 7.43 3.19
C ASN A 56 4.79 7.07 4.47
N SER A 57 4.06 6.64 5.48
CA SER A 57 4.67 6.21 6.72
C SER A 57 5.59 5.03 6.50
N LEU A 58 5.13 4.07 5.72
CA LEU A 58 5.93 2.90 5.45
C LEU A 58 7.16 3.25 4.63
N LEU A 59 7.01 4.16 3.69
CA LEU A 59 8.16 4.61 2.92
C LEU A 59 9.19 5.28 3.82
N GLU A 60 8.70 6.03 4.78
CA GLU A 60 9.59 6.66 5.74
C GLU A 60 10.35 5.62 6.55
N GLN A 61 9.65 4.59 6.96
CA GLN A 61 10.29 3.50 7.69
C GLN A 61 11.42 2.88 6.88
N ILE A 62 11.16 2.67 5.61
CA ILE A 62 12.17 2.07 4.75
C ILE A 62 13.37 3.00 4.64
N SER A 63 13.14 4.28 4.49
CA SER A 63 14.23 5.24 4.36
C SER A 63 15.03 5.34 5.65
N ASN A 64 14.35 5.30 6.78
CA ASN A 64 15.02 5.47 8.06
C ASN A 64 15.71 4.20 8.53
N ALA A 65 15.19 3.06 8.12
CA ALA A 65 15.80 1.80 8.51
C ALA A 65 17.08 1.59 7.72
N LYS A 66 18.08 1.19 8.42
CA LYS A 66 19.36 0.97 7.76
C LYS A 66 19.72 -0.47 7.69
#